data_650ce3d69e97f1b7fef92af04a6ad204
#
_entry.id   650ce3d69e97f1b7fef92af04a6ad204
#
_cell.length_a   1.000
_cell.length_b   1.000
_cell.length_c   1.000
_cell.angle_alpha   90.00
_cell.angle_beta   90.00
_cell.angle_gamma   90.00
#
_symmetry.space_group_name_H-M   'P 1'
#
loop_
_entity.id
_entity.type
_entity.pdbx_description
1 polymer ?
#
loop_
_entity_poly.entity_id
_entity_poly.type
_entity_poly.pdbx_seq_one_letter_code
_entity_poly.pdbx_strand_id
1 'polypeptide(L)' 'MNDMLEPGDFVRHPGAPDWGVGQVQSVIGGRITVNFENVGKQVIVAAVVALELLPNGP' A
#
# COMPACT_ATOMS: atom_id res chain seq x y z
N MET A 1 -0.03 -8.94 -6.04
CA MET A 1 0.57 -9.65 -4.92
C MET A 1 1.49 -8.75 -4.16
N ASN A 2 1.38 -8.81 -2.83
CA ASN A 2 2.07 -7.85 -1.97
C ASN A 2 3.56 -8.13 -1.82
N ASP A 3 3.98 -9.35 -2.14
CA ASP A 3 5.38 -9.76 -1.99
C ASP A 3 6.33 -9.07 -2.98
N MET A 4 5.77 -8.38 -3.97
CA MET A 4 6.56 -7.63 -4.95
C MET A 4 6.71 -6.14 -4.59
N LEU A 5 6.07 -5.70 -3.51
CA LEU A 5 6.10 -4.30 -3.14
C LEU A 5 7.40 -3.93 -2.42
N GLU A 6 7.86 -2.71 -2.67
CA GLU A 6 9.07 -2.17 -2.07
C GLU A 6 8.78 -0.76 -1.54
N PRO A 7 9.56 -0.30 -0.56
CA PRO A 7 9.44 1.10 -0.12
C PRO A 7 9.60 2.07 -1.29
N GLY A 8 8.72 3.05 -1.34
CA GLY A 8 8.68 4.02 -2.43
C GLY A 8 7.65 3.71 -3.49
N ASP A 9 7.18 2.47 -3.58
CA ASP A 9 6.14 2.11 -4.55
C ASP A 9 4.82 2.82 -4.25
N PHE A 10 4.08 3.12 -5.30
CA PHE A 10 2.73 3.69 -5.17
C PHE A 10 1.69 2.59 -5.32
N VAL A 11 0.70 2.63 -4.45
CA VAL A 11 -0.33 1.60 -4.38
C VAL A 11 -1.70 2.21 -4.15
N ARG A 12 -2.71 1.39 -4.35
CA ARG A 12 -4.09 1.73 -4.00
C ARG A 12 -4.67 0.57 -3.20
N HIS A 13 -5.52 0.88 -2.24
CA HIS A 13 -6.23 -0.14 -1.47
C HIS A 13 -7.54 -0.44 -2.18
N PRO A 14 -7.70 -1.61 -2.83
CA PRO A 14 -8.89 -1.87 -3.64
C PRO A 14 -10.18 -1.94 -2.82
N GLY A 15 -10.09 -2.34 -1.56
CA GLY A 15 -11.25 -2.38 -0.66
C GLY A 15 -11.60 -1.04 -0.04
N ALA A 16 -10.74 -0.03 -0.21
CA ALA A 16 -10.95 1.29 0.36
C ALA A 16 -10.49 2.37 -0.63
N PRO A 17 -11.16 2.49 -1.78
CA PRO A 17 -10.72 3.43 -2.82
C PRO A 17 -10.72 4.88 -2.37
N ASP A 18 -11.50 5.21 -1.34
CA ASP A 18 -11.56 6.56 -0.77
C ASP A 18 -10.26 6.97 -0.09
N TRP A 19 -9.39 6.02 0.22
CA TRP A 19 -8.10 6.33 0.84
C TRP A 19 -7.15 7.03 -0.12
N GLY A 20 -7.41 6.93 -1.41
CA GLY A 20 -6.57 7.54 -2.44
C GLY A 20 -5.30 6.75 -2.69
N VAL A 21 -4.33 7.42 -3.32
CA VAL A 21 -3.04 6.81 -3.60
C VAL A 21 -2.21 6.74 -2.33
N GLY A 22 -1.54 5.61 -2.11
CA GLY A 22 -0.62 5.44 -1.00
C GLY A 22 0.80 5.22 -1.49
N GLN A 23 1.76 5.57 -0.66
CA GLN A 23 3.16 5.28 -0.92
C GLN A 23 3.68 4.33 0.16
N VAL A 24 4.29 3.24 -0.26
CA VAL A 24 4.83 2.25 0.65
C VAL A 24 6.01 2.84 1.41
N GLN A 25 5.97 2.73 2.72
CA GLN A 25 7.04 3.22 3.61
C GLN A 25 7.98 2.09 4.03
N SER A 26 7.40 0.92 4.34
CA SER A 26 8.17 -0.25 4.74
C SER A 26 7.39 -1.52 4.47
N VAL A 27 8.14 -2.62 4.32
CA VAL A 27 7.57 -3.96 4.16
C VAL A 27 8.35 -4.87 5.09
N ILE A 28 7.77 -5.25 6.22
CA ILE A 28 8.46 -6.01 7.25
C ILE A 28 7.52 -7.08 7.80
N GLY A 29 7.96 -8.34 7.75
CA GLY A 29 7.24 -9.43 8.41
C GLY A 29 5.79 -9.58 8.00
N GLY A 30 5.50 -9.40 6.73
CA GLY A 30 4.13 -9.51 6.24
C GLY A 30 3.26 -8.29 6.52
N ARG A 31 3.85 -7.21 7.03
CA ARG A 31 3.15 -5.96 7.27
C ARG A 31 3.72 -4.87 6.37
N ILE A 32 2.82 -4.16 5.72
CA ILE A 32 3.18 -3.09 4.78
C ILE A 32 2.67 -1.79 5.35
N THR A 33 3.57 -0.89 5.68
CA THR A 33 3.19 0.45 6.13
C THR A 33 3.07 1.34 4.92
N VAL A 34 1.90 1.94 4.74
CA VAL A 34 1.59 2.78 3.59
C VAL A 34 1.06 4.12 4.07
N ASN A 35 1.52 5.18 3.46
CA ASN A 35 1.00 6.52 3.72
C ASN A 35 0.03 6.88 2.59
N PHE A 36 -1.27 6.86 2.89
CA PHE A 36 -2.32 7.19 1.93
C PHE A 36 -2.64 8.67 1.99
N GLU A 37 -2.94 9.25 0.84
CA GLU A 37 -3.15 10.69 0.76
C GLU A 37 -4.35 11.21 1.56
N ASN A 38 -5.39 10.37 1.74
CA ASN A 38 -6.62 10.81 2.40
C ASN A 38 -6.77 10.33 3.84
N VAL A 39 -6.00 9.33 4.27
CA VAL A 39 -6.13 8.75 5.62
C VAL A 39 -4.80 8.66 6.37
N GLY A 40 -3.70 9.05 5.72
CA GLY A 40 -2.39 9.00 6.35
C GLY A 40 -1.83 7.59 6.44
N LYS A 41 -0.99 7.37 7.46
CA LYS A 41 -0.27 6.11 7.63
C LYS A 41 -1.20 4.99 8.09
N GLN A 42 -1.15 3.88 7.36
CA GLN A 42 -1.90 2.66 7.68
C GLN A 42 -0.97 1.47 7.60
N VAL A 43 -1.18 0.49 8.46
CA VAL A 43 -0.44 -0.78 8.40
C VAL A 43 -1.35 -1.82 7.76
N ILE A 44 -0.90 -2.39 6.65
CA ILE A 44 -1.66 -3.37 5.88
C ILE A 44 -1.06 -4.75 6.13
N VAL A 45 -1.90 -5.70 6.51
CA VAL A 45 -1.47 -7.10 6.68
C VAL A 45 -1.52 -7.76 5.31
N ALA A 46 -0.36 -8.15 4.79
CA ALA A 46 -0.22 -8.65 3.43
C ALA A 46 -1.04 -9.92 3.16
N ALA A 47 -1.27 -10.74 4.19
CA ALA A 47 -2.05 -11.96 4.05
C ALA A 47 -3.56 -11.71 3.91
N VAL A 48 -4.01 -10.51 4.28
CA VAL A 48 -5.44 -10.16 4.31
C VAL A 48 -5.83 -9.29 3.13
N VAL A 49 -4.95 -8.37 2.73
CA VAL A 49 -5.24 -7.37 1.69
C VAL A 49 -4.20 -7.43 0.59
N ALA A 50 -4.65 -7.53 -0.64
CA ALA A 50 -3.79 -7.43 -1.81
C ALA A 50 -3.86 -5.98 -2.33
N LEU A 51 -2.81 -5.21 -2.09
CA LEU A 51 -2.74 -3.85 -2.59
C LEU A 51 -2.51 -3.84 -4.10
N GLU A 52 -3.07 -2.85 -4.76
CA GLU A 52 -2.90 -2.67 -6.19
C GLU A 52 -1.68 -1.79 -6.45
N LEU A 53 -0.68 -2.35 -7.14
CA LEU A 53 0.51 -1.60 -7.50
C LEU A 53 0.20 -0.64 -8.64
N LEU A 54 0.69 0.59 -8.52
CA LEU A 54 0.59 1.61 -9.57
C LEU A 54 2.00 1.79 -10.15
N PRO A 55 2.37 1.03 -11.19
CA PRO A 55 3.77 0.96 -11.64
C PRO A 55 4.31 2.27 -12.19
N ASN A 56 3.44 3.16 -12.66
CA ASN A 56 3.84 4.46 -13.19
C ASN A 56 3.60 5.60 -12.19
N GLY A 57 3.32 5.25 -10.96
CA GLY A 57 3.02 6.23 -9.92
C GLY A 57 1.58 6.70 -9.97
N PRO A 58 1.29 7.76 -9.22
CA PRO A 58 -0.09 8.27 -9.16
C PRO A 58 -0.55 8.90 -10.44
#